data_4f26e9f521a1e2a4e7dfea7cd46cbfce
#
_entry.id   4f26e9f521a1e2a4e7dfea7cd46cbfce
#
_cell.length_a   1.000
_cell.length_b   1.000
_cell.length_c   1.000
_cell.angle_alpha   90.00
_cell.angle_beta   90.00
_cell.angle_gamma   90.00
#
_symmetry.space_group_name_H-M   'P 1'
#
loop_
_entity.id
_entity.type
_entity.pdbx_description
1 polymer ?
#
loop_
_entity_poly.entity_id
_entity_poly.type
_entity_poly.pdbx_seq_one_letter_code
_entity_poly.pdbx_strand_id
1 'polypeptide(L)'
;MDWILKVEELAKHFRLHTQGGIRIPVFEALNLELCPGESAAVCGPSGAGKSSLLRLVYGNYRIGAGAIRVRHRDRVVNLAEASSDEILDLRRWTVGYVSQFLRVIPRVPALDIVMEPLRQRGGDPAEARRRAESLLDQLRIPERLWSLSPTTFSGGEQQRINIARGFAAFYPLMLLDEPTASLDPVNRRTVLDLISAARQQGAAILSIFHDAGDRRATTSRTIDLAMAPEAAEQPFRYEGRSASQAADRVP
;
A
#
# COMPACT_ATOMS: atom_id res chain seq x y z
N MET A 1 19.41 -0.19 17.41
CA MET A 1 18.93 -0.42 16.01
C MET A 1 17.76 0.51 15.77
N ASP A 2 17.91 1.44 14.85
CA ASP A 2 16.95 2.57 14.74
C ASP A 2 15.97 2.48 13.55
N TRP A 3 15.89 1.34 12.86
CA TRP A 3 14.98 1.18 11.72
C TRP A 3 13.60 0.66 12.16
N ILE A 4 12.56 1.02 11.41
CA ILE A 4 11.18 0.50 11.51
C ILE A 4 10.86 -0.50 10.39
N LEU A 5 11.41 -0.28 9.20
CA LEU A 5 11.30 -1.13 8.03
C LEU A 5 12.69 -1.46 7.51
N LYS A 6 12.94 -2.73 7.22
CA LYS A 6 14.15 -3.19 6.54
C LYS A 6 13.78 -4.19 5.46
N VAL A 7 14.23 -3.94 4.25
CA VAL A 7 14.07 -4.82 3.09
C VAL A 7 15.46 -5.27 2.66
N GLU A 8 15.64 -6.57 2.52
CA GLU A 8 16.94 -7.20 2.25
C GLU A 8 16.81 -8.17 1.08
N GLU A 9 17.60 -7.95 0.03
CA GLU A 9 17.69 -8.79 -1.16
C GLU A 9 16.31 -9.18 -1.72
N LEU A 10 15.36 -8.24 -1.68
CA LEU A 10 13.99 -8.51 -2.10
C LEU A 10 13.92 -8.76 -3.60
N ALA A 11 13.47 -9.95 -3.97
CA ALA A 11 13.14 -10.30 -5.33
C ALA A 11 11.67 -10.66 -5.48
N LYS A 12 11.03 -10.17 -6.54
CA LYS A 12 9.63 -10.43 -6.84
C LYS A 12 9.41 -10.55 -8.34
N HIS A 13 8.65 -11.56 -8.71
CA HIS A 13 8.08 -11.70 -10.05
C HIS A 13 6.59 -12.04 -9.94
N PHE A 14 5.79 -11.62 -10.91
CA PHE A 14 4.43 -12.10 -11.10
C PHE A 14 4.41 -13.20 -12.18
N ARG A 15 3.47 -14.12 -12.04
CA ARG A 15 3.22 -15.16 -13.03
C ARG A 15 1.83 -14.99 -13.62
N LEU A 16 1.75 -14.74 -14.92
CA LEU A 16 0.50 -14.61 -15.65
C LEU A 16 -0.02 -16.00 -16.06
N HIS A 17 -0.81 -16.62 -15.20
CA HIS A 17 -1.34 -17.97 -15.45
C HIS A 17 -2.24 -18.05 -16.70
N THR A 18 -2.95 -16.97 -17.02
CA THR A 18 -3.84 -16.86 -18.19
C THR A 18 -3.11 -16.66 -19.53
N GLN A 19 -1.81 -16.36 -19.49
CA GLN A 19 -0.97 -16.10 -20.66
C GLN A 19 0.24 -17.04 -20.68
N GLY A 20 0.01 -18.34 -20.59
CA GLY A 20 1.07 -19.33 -20.70
C GLY A 20 2.07 -19.38 -19.54
N GLY A 21 1.79 -18.75 -18.39
CA GLY A 21 2.69 -18.76 -17.25
C GLY A 21 3.89 -17.81 -17.35
N ILE A 22 3.83 -16.80 -18.20
CA ILE A 22 4.87 -15.79 -18.37
C ILE A 22 5.27 -15.20 -17.02
N ARG A 23 6.57 -15.12 -16.75
CA ARG A 23 7.14 -14.45 -15.57
C ARG A 23 7.43 -12.99 -15.88
N ILE A 24 6.88 -12.09 -15.07
CA ILE A 24 7.17 -10.65 -15.14
C ILE A 24 8.01 -10.32 -13.91
N PRO A 25 9.33 -10.06 -14.06
CA PRO A 25 10.17 -9.62 -12.96
C PRO A 25 9.75 -8.21 -12.51
N VAL A 26 9.80 -7.94 -11.22
CA VAL A 26 9.46 -6.64 -10.63
C VAL A 26 10.68 -6.05 -9.91
N PHE A 27 11.33 -6.85 -9.08
CA PHE A 27 12.54 -6.47 -8.35
C PHE A 27 13.56 -7.61 -8.42
N GLU A 28 14.83 -7.23 -8.43
CA GLU A 28 15.97 -8.12 -8.24
C GLU A 28 16.88 -7.48 -7.20
N ALA A 29 17.05 -8.16 -6.05
CA ALA A 29 17.93 -7.74 -4.96
C ALA A 29 17.70 -6.31 -4.43
N LEU A 30 16.43 -5.89 -4.26
CA LEU A 30 16.09 -4.58 -3.70
C LEU A 30 16.42 -4.53 -2.22
N ASN A 31 17.20 -3.52 -1.83
CA ASN A 31 17.56 -3.23 -0.45
C ASN A 31 17.08 -1.82 -0.06
N LEU A 32 16.43 -1.69 1.08
CA LEU A 32 16.09 -0.41 1.67
C LEU A 32 15.91 -0.54 3.19
N GLU A 33 16.18 0.56 3.89
CA GLU A 33 15.92 0.70 5.32
C GLU A 33 15.25 2.04 5.57
N LEU A 34 14.33 2.10 6.52
CA LEU A 34 13.62 3.31 6.90
C LEU A 34 13.57 3.44 8.42
N CYS A 35 13.96 4.61 8.92
CA CYS A 35 13.99 4.91 10.34
C CYS A 35 12.72 5.65 10.82
N PRO A 36 12.35 5.58 12.11
CA PRO A 36 11.28 6.39 12.67
C PRO A 36 11.46 7.89 12.37
N GLY A 37 10.38 8.58 12.01
CA GLY A 37 10.42 9.99 11.62
C GLY A 37 11.04 10.28 10.25
N GLU A 38 11.54 9.27 9.55
CA GLU A 38 12.06 9.39 8.20
C GLU A 38 10.92 9.33 7.17
N SER A 39 11.05 10.07 6.07
CA SER A 39 10.13 9.99 4.95
C SER A 39 10.91 9.78 3.66
N ALA A 40 10.62 8.68 2.96
CA ALA A 40 11.23 8.33 1.70
C ALA A 40 10.17 8.21 0.58
N ALA A 41 10.50 8.73 -0.60
CA ALA A 41 9.68 8.54 -1.78
C ALA A 41 10.26 7.46 -2.68
N VAL A 42 9.41 6.53 -3.12
CA VAL A 42 9.73 5.54 -4.15
C VAL A 42 9.54 6.18 -5.52
N CYS A 43 10.61 6.26 -6.28
CA CYS A 43 10.67 6.83 -7.62
C CYS A 43 10.93 5.75 -8.67
N GLY A 44 10.70 6.06 -9.93
CA GLY A 44 10.93 5.15 -11.05
C GLY A 44 9.85 5.29 -12.13
N PRO A 45 10.07 4.72 -13.31
CA PRO A 45 9.12 4.78 -14.40
C PRO A 45 7.79 4.09 -14.08
N SER A 46 6.78 4.30 -14.92
CA SER A 46 5.54 3.51 -14.81
C SER A 46 5.85 2.03 -15.02
N GLY A 47 5.22 1.16 -14.24
CA GLY A 47 5.51 -0.28 -14.31
C GLY A 47 6.74 -0.76 -13.51
N ALA A 48 7.59 0.12 -12.95
CA ALA A 48 8.76 -0.27 -12.15
C ALA A 48 8.42 -0.98 -10.82
N GLY A 49 7.15 -1.24 -10.52
CA GLY A 49 6.76 -1.97 -9.33
C GLY A 49 6.57 -1.14 -8.05
N LYS A 50 6.51 0.20 -8.15
CA LYS A 50 6.38 1.08 -6.98
C LYS A 50 5.23 0.68 -6.05
N SER A 51 4.00 0.60 -6.56
CA SER A 51 2.83 0.15 -5.79
C SER A 51 2.94 -1.32 -5.35
N SER A 52 3.65 -2.15 -6.12
CA SER A 52 3.92 -3.55 -5.73
C SER A 52 4.81 -3.61 -4.49
N LEU A 53 5.80 -2.73 -4.36
CA LEU A 53 6.62 -2.63 -3.16
C LEU A 53 5.78 -2.27 -1.94
N LEU A 54 4.94 -1.23 -2.02
CA LEU A 54 4.06 -0.85 -0.91
C LEU A 54 3.13 -2.00 -0.51
N ARG A 55 2.56 -2.71 -1.50
CA ARG A 55 1.67 -3.86 -1.26
C ARG A 55 2.41 -5.07 -0.65
N LEU A 56 3.69 -5.27 -0.98
CA LEU A 56 4.54 -6.28 -0.34
C LEU A 56 4.80 -5.92 1.12
N VAL A 57 5.18 -4.67 1.41
CA VAL A 57 5.39 -4.17 2.78
C VAL A 57 4.10 -4.22 3.59
N TYR A 58 2.94 -4.01 2.98
CA TYR A 58 1.63 -4.17 3.63
C TYR A 58 1.21 -5.64 3.82
N GLY A 59 1.98 -6.60 3.25
CA GLY A 59 1.67 -8.03 3.34
C GLY A 59 0.52 -8.49 2.43
N ASN A 60 0.20 -7.74 1.35
CA ASN A 60 -0.83 -8.15 0.38
C ASN A 60 -0.31 -9.16 -0.65
N TYR A 61 1.01 -9.25 -0.83
CA TYR A 61 1.64 -10.18 -1.75
C TYR A 61 2.65 -11.05 -1.02
N ARG A 62 2.77 -12.29 -1.45
CA ARG A 62 3.84 -13.16 -0.98
C ARG A 62 5.19 -12.68 -1.50
N ILE A 63 6.20 -12.70 -0.64
CA ILE A 63 7.58 -12.41 -0.98
C ILE A 63 8.12 -13.55 -1.84
N GLY A 64 8.84 -13.23 -2.92
CA GLY A 64 9.42 -14.23 -3.82
C GLY A 64 10.74 -14.78 -3.28
N ALA A 65 11.67 -13.88 -2.94
CA ALA A 65 12.93 -14.16 -2.26
C ALA A 65 13.36 -12.92 -1.49
N GLY A 66 14.33 -13.05 -0.58
CA GLY A 66 14.76 -12.00 0.34
C GLY A 66 13.85 -11.88 1.56
N ALA A 67 13.93 -10.76 2.25
CA ALA A 67 13.16 -10.53 3.47
C ALA A 67 12.62 -9.10 3.55
N ILE A 68 11.43 -8.95 4.15
CA ILE A 68 10.89 -7.67 4.59
C ILE A 68 10.66 -7.78 6.09
N ARG A 69 11.43 -7.01 6.86
CA ARG A 69 11.33 -6.99 8.32
C ARG A 69 10.71 -5.69 8.78
N VAL A 70 9.72 -5.78 9.64
CA VAL A 70 9.03 -4.65 10.26
C VAL A 70 9.16 -4.76 11.77
N ARG A 71 9.60 -3.67 12.41
CA ARG A 71 9.56 -3.60 13.87
C ARG A 71 8.11 -3.42 14.32
N HIS A 72 7.63 -4.37 15.09
CA HIS A 72 6.28 -4.40 15.58
C HIS A 72 6.30 -4.51 17.10
N ARG A 73 5.94 -3.41 17.80
CA ARG A 73 6.08 -3.34 19.26
C ARG A 73 7.50 -3.71 19.69
N ASP A 74 7.68 -4.73 20.50
CA ASP A 74 8.97 -5.16 21.07
C ASP A 74 9.68 -6.23 20.22
N ARG A 75 9.13 -6.59 19.05
CA ARG A 75 9.69 -7.64 18.20
C ARG A 75 9.87 -7.20 16.74
N VAL A 76 10.62 -7.99 16.02
CA VAL A 76 10.75 -7.89 14.55
C VAL A 76 9.91 -8.98 13.90
N VAL A 77 9.06 -8.60 12.96
CA VAL A 77 8.26 -9.53 12.15
C VAL A 77 8.86 -9.60 10.76
N ASN A 78 9.20 -10.81 10.30
CA ASN A 78 9.60 -11.07 8.92
C ASN A 78 8.36 -11.44 8.10
N LEU A 79 7.97 -10.57 7.17
CA LEU A 79 6.75 -10.78 6.35
C LEU A 79 6.83 -11.99 5.42
N ALA A 80 8.04 -12.53 5.17
CA ALA A 80 8.20 -13.75 4.37
C ALA A 80 7.68 -15.01 5.11
N GLU A 81 7.69 -14.97 6.44
CA GLU A 81 7.38 -16.09 7.33
C GLU A 81 6.13 -15.85 8.18
N ALA A 82 5.65 -14.59 8.19
CA ALA A 82 4.55 -14.17 9.06
C ALA A 82 3.23 -14.90 8.74
N SER A 83 2.56 -15.32 9.79
CA SER A 83 1.20 -15.85 9.71
C SER A 83 0.19 -14.77 9.33
N SER A 84 -1.01 -15.19 8.91
CA SER A 84 -2.09 -14.25 8.60
C SER A 84 -2.47 -13.39 9.80
N ASP A 85 -2.46 -13.96 11.00
CA ASP A 85 -2.79 -13.23 12.24
C ASP A 85 -1.74 -12.19 12.59
N GLU A 86 -0.45 -12.50 12.38
CA GLU A 86 0.64 -11.53 12.57
C GLU A 86 0.55 -10.37 11.56
N ILE A 87 0.19 -10.66 10.30
CA ILE A 87 -0.05 -9.62 9.29
C ILE A 87 -1.24 -8.73 9.68
N LEU A 88 -2.32 -9.31 10.20
CA LEU A 88 -3.48 -8.54 10.66
C LEU A 88 -3.14 -7.68 11.89
N ASP A 89 -2.35 -8.19 12.82
CA ASP A 89 -1.90 -7.42 13.99
C ASP A 89 -0.95 -6.28 13.59
N LEU A 90 -0.03 -6.53 12.65
CA LEU A 90 0.81 -5.50 12.04
C LEU A 90 -0.03 -4.37 11.42
N ARG A 91 -1.05 -4.69 10.62
CA ARG A 91 -1.94 -3.72 9.98
C ARG A 91 -2.78 -2.95 10.99
N ARG A 92 -3.15 -3.59 12.10
CA ARG A 92 -3.91 -2.95 13.16
C ARG A 92 -3.08 -1.89 13.89
N TRP A 93 -1.80 -2.16 14.16
CA TRP A 93 -1.04 -1.36 15.12
C TRP A 93 0.17 -0.64 14.54
N THR A 94 0.78 -1.15 13.50
CA THR A 94 2.10 -0.69 13.05
C THR A 94 2.10 -0.13 11.65
N VAL A 95 1.40 -0.76 10.70
CA VAL A 95 1.47 -0.40 9.29
C VAL A 95 0.16 0.16 8.79
N GLY A 96 0.09 1.49 8.64
CA GLY A 96 -1.00 2.18 7.96
C GLY A 96 -0.81 2.18 6.45
N TYR A 97 -1.92 2.14 5.68
CA TYR A 97 -1.84 2.19 4.22
C TYR A 97 -2.95 3.06 3.63
N VAL A 98 -2.54 4.11 2.94
CA VAL A 98 -3.40 4.89 2.06
C VAL A 98 -3.14 4.41 0.63
N SER A 99 -4.08 3.63 0.09
CA SER A 99 -4.00 3.11 -1.27
C SER A 99 -4.46 4.16 -2.29
N GLN A 100 -4.09 3.98 -3.55
CA GLN A 100 -4.49 4.87 -4.64
C GLN A 100 -6.01 5.00 -4.79
N PHE A 101 -6.76 3.94 -4.46
CA PHE A 101 -8.22 3.91 -4.53
C PHE A 101 -8.82 3.40 -3.22
N LEU A 102 -9.87 4.05 -2.74
CA LEU A 102 -10.65 3.56 -1.61
C LEU A 102 -11.35 2.25 -2.02
N ARG A 103 -11.10 1.20 -1.25
CA ARG A 103 -11.91 -0.02 -1.35
C ARG A 103 -13.17 0.17 -0.52
N VAL A 104 -14.24 0.55 -1.18
CA VAL A 104 -15.51 0.82 -0.52
C VAL A 104 -16.22 -0.49 -0.18
N ILE A 105 -16.70 -0.59 1.06
CA ILE A 105 -17.63 -1.64 1.46
C ILE A 105 -19.05 -1.07 1.26
N PRO A 106 -19.88 -1.69 0.41
CA PRO A 106 -21.24 -1.20 0.19
C PRO A 106 -22.03 -1.09 1.49
N ARG A 107 -22.86 -0.06 1.62
CA ARG A 107 -23.74 0.19 2.77
C ARG A 107 -23.03 0.56 4.08
N VAL A 108 -21.72 0.77 4.08
CA VAL A 108 -20.98 1.29 5.26
C VAL A 108 -20.86 2.81 5.11
N PRO A 109 -21.32 3.60 6.09
CA PRO A 109 -21.20 5.06 6.09
C PRO A 109 -19.73 5.53 6.06
N ALA A 110 -19.48 6.70 5.45
CA ALA A 110 -18.16 7.31 5.40
C ALA A 110 -17.55 7.51 6.80
N LEU A 111 -18.35 7.96 7.76
CA LEU A 111 -17.94 8.14 9.15
C LEU A 111 -17.46 6.83 9.77
N ASP A 112 -18.21 5.74 9.57
CA ASP A 112 -17.85 4.42 10.12
C ASP A 112 -16.56 3.86 9.51
N ILE A 113 -16.33 4.12 8.21
CA ILE A 113 -15.09 3.76 7.52
C ILE A 113 -13.88 4.46 8.17
N VAL A 114 -14.04 5.75 8.49
CA VAL A 114 -12.95 6.52 9.12
C VAL A 114 -12.76 6.14 10.58
N MET A 115 -13.82 5.77 11.30
CA MET A 115 -13.75 5.29 12.68
C MET A 115 -13.14 3.89 12.83
N GLU A 116 -13.21 3.08 11.77
CA GLU A 116 -12.84 1.65 11.81
C GLU A 116 -11.45 1.38 12.43
N PRO A 117 -10.35 2.08 12.05
CA PRO A 117 -9.01 1.82 12.62
C PRO A 117 -8.96 2.02 14.14
N LEU A 118 -9.69 2.99 14.67
CA LEU A 118 -9.75 3.26 16.11
C LEU A 118 -10.59 2.22 16.85
N ARG A 119 -11.75 1.84 16.29
CA ARG A 119 -12.60 0.78 16.81
C ARG A 119 -11.88 -0.57 16.89
N GLN A 120 -11.13 -0.92 15.85
CA GLN A 120 -10.35 -2.18 15.82
C GLN A 120 -9.29 -2.24 16.93
N ARG A 121 -8.82 -1.08 17.42
CA ARG A 121 -7.87 -0.96 18.52
C ARG A 121 -8.52 -0.96 19.91
N GLY A 122 -9.84 -1.05 19.98
CA GLY A 122 -10.58 -1.00 21.24
C GLY A 122 -10.66 0.41 21.84
N GLY A 123 -10.50 1.45 21.02
CA GLY A 123 -10.64 2.85 21.46
C GLY A 123 -12.08 3.20 21.84
N ASP A 124 -12.22 4.24 22.69
CA ASP A 124 -13.53 4.76 23.06
C ASP A 124 -14.33 5.19 21.82
N PRO A 125 -15.59 4.70 21.65
CA PRO A 125 -16.41 5.04 20.48
C PRO A 125 -16.66 6.54 20.30
N ALA A 126 -16.78 7.31 21.38
CA ALA A 126 -17.00 8.75 21.31
C ALA A 126 -15.74 9.49 20.87
N GLU A 127 -14.56 9.05 21.30
CA GLU A 127 -13.27 9.59 20.82
C GLU A 127 -13.03 9.23 19.37
N ALA A 128 -13.29 7.99 18.97
CA ALA A 128 -13.17 7.54 17.59
C ALA A 128 -14.07 8.37 16.68
N ARG A 129 -15.29 8.67 17.11
CA ARG A 129 -16.24 9.52 16.39
C ARG A 129 -15.70 10.95 16.26
N ARG A 130 -15.33 11.61 17.35
CA ARG A 130 -14.79 12.98 17.33
C ARG A 130 -13.57 13.09 16.41
N ARG A 131 -12.67 12.11 16.47
CA ARG A 131 -11.49 12.09 15.60
C ARG A 131 -11.87 11.94 14.14
N ALA A 132 -12.81 11.05 13.80
CA ALA A 132 -13.27 10.85 12.43
C ALA A 132 -13.98 12.09 11.88
N GLU A 133 -14.88 12.71 12.65
CA GLU A 133 -15.57 13.96 12.27
C GLU A 133 -14.57 15.09 12.01
N SER A 134 -13.58 15.27 12.89
CA SER A 134 -12.51 16.26 12.71
C SER A 134 -11.71 16.05 11.42
N LEU A 135 -11.38 14.80 11.05
CA LEU A 135 -10.65 14.50 9.82
C LEU A 135 -11.52 14.69 8.57
N LEU A 136 -12.78 14.32 8.64
CA LEU A 136 -13.73 14.53 7.52
C LEU A 136 -13.94 16.01 7.26
N ASP A 137 -14.07 16.82 8.31
CA ASP A 137 -14.18 18.28 8.21
C ASP A 137 -12.88 18.90 7.66
N GLN A 138 -11.72 18.55 8.22
CA GLN A 138 -10.41 19.01 7.74
C GLN A 138 -10.20 18.70 6.25
N LEU A 139 -10.66 17.54 5.77
CA LEU A 139 -10.61 17.11 4.38
C LEU A 139 -11.84 17.58 3.56
N ARG A 140 -12.65 18.47 4.12
CA ARG A 140 -13.79 19.11 3.45
C ARG A 140 -14.77 18.11 2.84
N ILE A 141 -15.07 17.05 3.57
CA ILE A 141 -16.19 16.15 3.25
C ILE A 141 -17.44 16.75 3.88
N PRO A 142 -18.45 17.14 3.08
CA PRO A 142 -19.69 17.73 3.60
C PRO A 142 -20.36 16.79 4.62
N GLU A 143 -20.85 17.34 5.74
CA GLU A 143 -21.45 16.59 6.83
C GLU A 143 -22.63 15.70 6.37
N ARG A 144 -23.42 16.19 5.39
CA ARG A 144 -24.52 15.42 4.78
C ARG A 144 -24.07 14.09 4.14
N LEU A 145 -22.78 13.94 3.82
CA LEU A 145 -22.21 12.73 3.23
C LEU A 145 -21.69 11.74 4.28
N TRP A 146 -21.51 12.16 5.53
CA TRP A 146 -20.88 11.32 6.54
C TRP A 146 -21.67 10.04 6.87
N SER A 147 -23.01 10.13 6.82
CA SER A 147 -23.92 9.01 7.04
C SER A 147 -24.18 8.14 5.81
N LEU A 148 -23.63 8.53 4.64
CA LEU A 148 -23.83 7.84 3.38
C LEU A 148 -22.64 6.93 3.04
N SER A 149 -22.92 5.87 2.27
CA SER A 149 -21.85 4.99 1.74
C SER A 149 -21.12 5.70 0.59
N PRO A 150 -19.77 5.69 0.58
CA PRO A 150 -18.98 6.35 -0.47
C PRO A 150 -19.07 5.73 -1.86
N THR A 151 -19.88 4.70 -2.07
CA THR A 151 -20.01 4.02 -3.38
C THR A 151 -20.43 4.95 -4.51
N THR A 152 -21.17 6.01 -4.19
CA THR A 152 -21.72 6.99 -5.16
C THR A 152 -20.98 8.33 -5.14
N PHE A 153 -19.94 8.45 -4.34
CA PHE A 153 -19.17 9.69 -4.22
C PHE A 153 -18.21 9.86 -5.39
N SER A 154 -17.83 11.10 -5.66
CA SER A 154 -16.79 11.41 -6.64
C SER A 154 -15.45 10.76 -6.26
N GLY A 155 -14.58 10.51 -7.24
CA GLY A 155 -13.26 9.93 -6.98
C GLY A 155 -12.44 10.75 -5.98
N GLY A 156 -12.54 12.09 -6.03
CA GLY A 156 -11.87 12.97 -5.07
C GLY A 156 -12.43 12.87 -3.65
N GLU A 157 -13.76 12.71 -3.48
CA GLU A 157 -14.36 12.47 -2.16
C GLU A 157 -13.98 11.11 -1.61
N GLN A 158 -14.01 10.07 -2.43
CA GLN A 158 -13.55 8.74 -2.04
C GLN A 158 -12.07 8.75 -1.60
N GLN A 159 -11.21 9.45 -2.34
CA GLN A 159 -9.80 9.58 -1.98
C GLN A 159 -9.61 10.31 -0.65
N ARG A 160 -10.35 11.40 -0.39
CA ARG A 160 -10.30 12.11 0.89
C ARG A 160 -10.77 11.25 2.06
N ILE A 161 -11.79 10.40 1.88
CA ILE A 161 -12.22 9.42 2.90
C ILE A 161 -11.15 8.36 3.15
N ASN A 162 -10.49 7.88 2.09
CA ASN A 162 -9.38 6.94 2.20
C ASN A 162 -8.21 7.54 3.02
N ILE A 163 -7.90 8.81 2.79
CA ILE A 163 -6.89 9.55 3.54
C ILE A 163 -7.34 9.72 5.00
N ALA A 164 -8.57 10.17 5.24
CA ALA A 164 -9.12 10.30 6.59
C ALA A 164 -8.99 9.00 7.38
N ARG A 165 -9.37 7.87 6.78
CA ARG A 165 -9.23 6.53 7.37
C ARG A 165 -7.77 6.20 7.67
N GLY A 166 -6.86 6.47 6.73
CA GLY A 166 -5.41 6.20 6.89
C GLY A 166 -4.78 6.99 8.02
N PHE A 167 -5.24 8.24 8.27
CA PHE A 167 -4.74 9.13 9.31
C PHE A 167 -5.63 9.17 10.59
N ALA A 168 -6.65 8.32 10.68
CA ALA A 168 -7.52 8.26 11.85
C ALA A 168 -6.73 7.82 13.10
N ALA A 169 -5.87 6.83 12.97
CA ALA A 169 -4.99 6.34 14.02
C ALA A 169 -3.52 6.63 13.70
N PHE A 170 -2.69 6.68 14.72
CA PHE A 170 -1.23 6.75 14.54
C PHE A 170 -0.68 5.38 14.14
N TYR A 171 0.22 5.37 13.13
CA TYR A 171 0.96 4.20 12.69
C TYR A 171 2.46 4.50 12.66
N PRO A 172 3.30 3.68 13.31
CA PRO A 172 4.76 3.81 13.25
C PRO A 172 5.33 3.76 11.82
N LEU A 173 4.66 3.05 10.90
CA LEU A 173 5.00 2.99 9.48
C LEU A 173 3.76 3.31 8.63
N MET A 174 3.84 4.36 7.83
CA MET A 174 2.79 4.77 6.88
C MET A 174 3.21 4.48 5.45
N LEU A 175 2.35 3.82 4.71
CA LEU A 175 2.51 3.56 3.27
C LEU A 175 1.50 4.43 2.51
N LEU A 176 1.99 5.27 1.59
CA LEU A 176 1.16 6.23 0.87
C LEU A 176 1.32 6.04 -0.64
N ASP A 177 0.28 5.52 -1.29
CA ASP A 177 0.26 5.25 -2.73
C ASP A 177 -0.51 6.36 -3.47
N GLU A 178 0.21 7.36 -3.97
CA GLU A 178 -0.31 8.54 -4.67
C GLU A 178 -1.39 9.31 -3.87
N PRO A 179 -1.15 9.70 -2.62
CA PRO A 179 -2.18 10.23 -1.74
C PRO A 179 -2.75 11.57 -2.19
N THR A 180 -2.05 12.32 -3.03
CA THR A 180 -2.46 13.64 -3.54
C THR A 180 -3.03 13.60 -4.95
N ALA A 181 -3.11 12.42 -5.58
CA ALA A 181 -3.69 12.28 -6.91
C ALA A 181 -5.17 12.72 -6.93
N SER A 182 -5.56 13.42 -7.98
CA SER A 182 -6.95 13.88 -8.21
C SER A 182 -7.51 14.83 -7.14
N LEU A 183 -6.65 15.46 -6.31
CA LEU A 183 -7.05 16.46 -5.33
C LEU A 183 -6.86 17.89 -5.86
N ASP A 184 -7.79 18.76 -5.50
CA ASP A 184 -7.64 20.19 -5.70
C ASP A 184 -6.49 20.77 -4.81
N PRO A 185 -5.95 21.96 -5.11
CA PRO A 185 -4.80 22.51 -4.39
C PRO A 185 -5.01 22.65 -2.88
N VAL A 186 -6.24 22.91 -2.42
CA VAL A 186 -6.51 23.11 -1.00
C VAL A 186 -6.49 21.78 -0.26
N ASN A 187 -7.22 20.78 -0.76
CA ASN A 187 -7.21 19.43 -0.18
C ASN A 187 -5.81 18.79 -0.28
N ARG A 188 -5.09 19.03 -1.39
CA ARG A 188 -3.70 18.60 -1.54
C ARG A 188 -2.83 19.16 -0.40
N ARG A 189 -2.93 20.45 -0.11
CA ARG A 189 -2.18 21.06 1.00
C ARG A 189 -2.50 20.41 2.35
N THR A 190 -3.79 20.21 2.63
CA THR A 190 -4.24 19.52 3.86
C THR A 190 -3.60 18.13 4.00
N VAL A 191 -3.50 17.37 2.91
CA VAL A 191 -2.88 16.05 2.93
C VAL A 191 -1.37 16.13 3.21
N LEU A 192 -0.67 17.09 2.61
CA LEU A 192 0.77 17.31 2.89
C LEU A 192 1.00 17.71 4.35
N ASP A 193 0.11 18.50 4.93
CA ASP A 193 0.18 18.88 6.34
C ASP A 193 -0.09 17.67 7.27
N LEU A 194 -1.03 16.79 6.94
CA LEU A 194 -1.26 15.53 7.66
C LEU A 194 -0.03 14.60 7.62
N ILE A 195 0.61 14.48 6.46
CA ILE A 195 1.85 13.69 6.29
C ILE A 195 2.97 14.28 7.16
N SER A 196 3.13 15.61 7.12
CA SER A 196 4.14 16.29 7.91
C SER A 196 3.91 16.11 9.41
N ALA A 197 2.67 16.23 9.88
CA ALA A 197 2.30 16.01 11.28
C ALA A 197 2.57 14.56 11.73
N ALA A 198 2.22 13.56 10.92
CA ALA A 198 2.50 12.17 11.23
C ALA A 198 4.01 11.90 11.35
N ARG A 199 4.82 12.46 10.45
CA ARG A 199 6.29 12.38 10.51
C ARG A 199 6.84 13.03 11.77
N GLN A 200 6.35 14.21 12.14
CA GLN A 200 6.77 14.92 13.37
C GLN A 200 6.43 14.13 14.64
N GLN A 201 5.36 13.32 14.60
CA GLN A 201 5.01 12.37 15.67
C GLN A 201 5.87 11.10 15.68
N GLY A 202 6.84 10.98 14.76
CA GLY A 202 7.76 9.86 14.69
C GLY A 202 7.36 8.76 13.69
N ALA A 203 6.30 8.93 12.90
CA ALA A 203 5.95 7.95 11.88
C ALA A 203 7.01 7.93 10.77
N ALA A 204 7.47 6.74 10.40
CA ALA A 204 8.22 6.54 9.17
C ALA A 204 7.24 6.48 7.99
N ILE A 205 7.59 7.11 6.87
CA ILE A 205 6.69 7.23 5.71
C ILE A 205 7.39 6.71 4.46
N LEU A 206 6.79 5.70 3.84
CA LEU A 206 7.18 5.23 2.50
C LEU A 206 6.08 5.60 1.51
N SER A 207 6.39 6.46 0.56
CA SER A 207 5.39 7.09 -0.28
C SER A 207 5.70 7.01 -1.78
N ILE A 208 4.65 7.08 -2.59
CA ILE A 208 4.73 7.29 -4.03
C ILE A 208 4.02 8.61 -4.33
N PHE A 209 4.70 9.52 -5.01
CA PHE A 209 4.11 10.76 -5.50
C PHE A 209 4.32 10.87 -6.99
N HIS A 210 3.27 11.30 -7.69
CA HIS A 210 3.35 11.63 -9.11
C HIS A 210 3.95 13.03 -9.29
N ASP A 211 3.59 13.96 -8.42
CA ASP A 211 4.06 15.33 -8.46
C ASP A 211 5.40 15.51 -7.74
N ALA A 212 6.36 16.14 -8.42
CA ALA A 212 7.70 16.37 -7.88
C ALA A 212 7.71 17.42 -6.75
N GLY A 213 6.75 18.36 -6.73
CA GLY A 213 6.60 19.35 -5.69
C GLY A 213 6.17 18.72 -4.36
N ASP A 214 5.13 17.85 -4.40
CA ASP A 214 4.66 17.12 -3.22
C ASP A 214 5.75 16.23 -2.64
N ARG A 215 6.46 15.51 -3.52
CA ARG A 215 7.58 14.68 -3.12
C ARG A 215 8.64 15.50 -2.35
N ARG A 216 9.10 16.63 -2.92
CA ARG A 216 10.10 17.48 -2.26
C ARG A 216 9.60 18.08 -0.94
N ALA A 217 8.32 18.39 -0.85
CA ALA A 217 7.72 18.95 0.36
C ALA A 217 7.62 17.98 1.53
N THR A 218 7.53 16.66 1.26
CA THR A 218 7.20 15.67 2.29
C THR A 218 8.30 14.66 2.55
N THR A 219 9.28 14.49 1.65
CA THR A 219 10.28 13.41 1.77
C THR A 219 11.69 13.95 1.98
N SER A 220 12.48 13.24 2.77
CA SER A 220 13.89 13.53 3.04
C SER A 220 14.85 12.88 2.04
N ARG A 221 14.42 11.77 1.41
CA ARG A 221 15.19 11.08 0.36
C ARG A 221 14.30 10.37 -0.66
N THR A 222 14.91 9.94 -1.76
CA THR A 222 14.28 9.11 -2.79
C THR A 222 14.90 7.72 -2.82
N ILE A 223 14.08 6.73 -3.21
CA ILE A 223 14.47 5.35 -3.47
C ILE A 223 14.13 5.10 -4.94
N ASP A 224 15.14 5.02 -5.79
CA ASP A 224 14.92 4.84 -7.22
C ASP A 224 14.80 3.36 -7.56
N LEU A 225 13.63 2.97 -8.09
CA LEU A 225 13.42 1.63 -8.64
C LEU A 225 13.78 1.64 -10.12
N ALA A 226 14.81 0.88 -10.48
CA ALA A 226 15.06 0.54 -11.86
C ALA A 226 14.00 -0.47 -12.35
N MET A 227 13.69 -0.46 -13.64
CA MET A 227 12.95 -1.57 -14.24
C MET A 227 13.80 -2.82 -14.13
N ALA A 228 13.20 -3.93 -13.70
CA ALA A 228 13.87 -5.21 -13.81
C ALA A 228 14.21 -5.49 -15.28
N PRO A 229 15.41 -6.04 -15.60
CA PRO A 229 15.74 -6.40 -16.97
C PRO A 229 14.63 -7.30 -17.52
N GLU A 230 14.16 -7.03 -18.71
CA GLU A 230 13.20 -7.90 -19.40
C GLU A 230 13.79 -9.31 -19.39
N ALA A 231 13.04 -10.26 -18.84
CA ALA A 231 13.41 -11.66 -18.95
C ALA A 231 13.52 -11.96 -20.45
N ALA A 232 14.71 -12.26 -20.91
CA ALA A 232 14.96 -12.63 -22.31
C ALA A 232 13.86 -13.61 -22.71
N GLU A 233 13.10 -13.27 -23.73
CA GLU A 233 12.03 -14.10 -24.26
C GLU A 233 12.58 -15.50 -24.50
N GLN A 234 12.32 -16.44 -23.60
CA GLN A 234 12.47 -17.84 -23.96
C GLN A 234 11.29 -18.13 -24.89
N PRO A 235 11.54 -18.40 -26.17
CA PRO A 235 10.47 -18.71 -27.10
C PRO A 235 9.73 -19.93 -26.56
N PHE A 236 8.44 -19.76 -26.39
CA PHE A 236 7.53 -20.83 -25.94
C PHE A 236 7.64 -21.98 -26.95
N ARG A 237 8.33 -23.05 -26.60
CA ARG A 237 8.28 -24.30 -27.36
C ARG A 237 6.97 -24.96 -27.03
N TYR A 238 6.02 -24.86 -27.94
CA TYR A 238 4.81 -25.67 -27.93
C TYR A 238 5.24 -27.12 -28.20
N GLU A 239 5.41 -27.94 -27.17
CA GLU A 239 5.46 -29.38 -27.35
C GLU A 239 4.03 -29.85 -27.67
N GLY A 240 3.70 -29.79 -28.95
CA GLY A 240 2.50 -30.39 -29.49
C GLY A 240 2.58 -31.91 -29.24
N ARG A 241 1.74 -32.42 -28.35
CA ARG A 241 1.47 -33.84 -28.33
C ARG A 241 0.95 -34.21 -29.71
N SER A 242 1.77 -34.89 -30.49
CA SER A 242 1.36 -35.52 -31.74
C SER A 242 0.22 -36.52 -31.43
N ALA A 243 -0.95 -36.16 -31.93
CA ALA A 243 -2.07 -37.10 -32.03
C ALA A 243 -1.73 -38.13 -33.13
N SER A 244 -0.98 -39.15 -32.77
CA SER A 244 -0.76 -40.34 -33.61
C SER A 244 -0.70 -41.55 -32.67
N GLN A 245 -1.85 -42.17 -32.48
CA GLN A 245 -2.06 -43.59 -32.18
C GLN A 245 -3.45 -43.82 -31.62
N ALA A 246 -4.46 -43.75 -32.49
CA ALA A 246 -5.76 -44.39 -32.25
C ALA A 246 -6.44 -44.67 -33.59
N ALA A 247 -5.84 -45.51 -34.38
CA ALA A 247 -6.52 -46.23 -35.49
C ALA A 247 -5.88 -47.61 -35.57
N ASP A 248 -6.47 -48.53 -34.84
CA ASP A 248 -6.55 -49.97 -35.18
C ASP A 248 -7.04 -50.71 -33.96
N ARG A 249 -8.33 -51.04 -34.00
CA ARG A 249 -8.93 -52.31 -33.51
C ARG A 249 -10.44 -52.16 -33.35
N VAL A 250 -11.11 -52.54 -34.46
CA VAL A 250 -12.44 -53.12 -34.40
C VAL A 250 -12.33 -54.47 -35.11
N PRO A 251 -12.80 -55.53 -34.55
CA PRO A 251 -13.82 -56.26 -35.23
C PRO A 251 -15.21 -56.06 -34.66
#